data_0a8e4454ffa85cc26feb1dfd9f00979e
#
_entry.id   0a8e4454ffa85cc26feb1dfd9f00979e
#
_cell.length_a   1.000
_cell.length_b   1.000
_cell.length_c   1.000
_cell.angle_alpha   90.00
_cell.angle_beta   90.00
_cell.angle_gamma   90.00
#
_symmetry.space_group_name_H-M   'P 1'
#
loop_
_entity.id
_entity.type
_entity.pdbx_description
1 polymer ?
#
loop_
_entity_poly.entity_id
_entity_poly.type
_entity_poly.pdbx_seq_one_letter_code
_entity_poly.pdbx_strand_id
1 'polypeptide(L)'
;MLSLCPDWCWQYCDEQDRLVLQLSNSHHIQTAFSAKELTTKPEQQSLCMEQAQLLMDFAEALEGVLPDSDLLTVAAQAVAALSFVKAPVQKSHLFNFSSIETRTDLMSIAKLEGLSRAKVLLVAKADPMVDCVLLEPMELLNGKQLSAGQLVRVQQNRLMPVQFAPLYALTA
;
A
#
# COMPACT_ATOMS: atom_id res chain seq x y z
N MET A 1 -5.88 5.49 -18.89
CA MET A 1 -4.60 6.20 -18.75
C MET A 1 -4.76 7.34 -17.76
N LEU A 2 -3.97 7.32 -16.72
CA LEU A 2 -3.97 8.39 -15.74
C LEU A 2 -3.30 9.64 -16.33
N SER A 3 -4.05 10.74 -16.39
CA SER A 3 -3.50 12.02 -16.78
C SER A 3 -3.06 12.75 -15.51
N LEU A 4 -1.76 12.86 -15.32
CA LEU A 4 -1.21 13.59 -14.17
C LEU A 4 -1.34 15.08 -14.43
N CYS A 5 -1.85 15.79 -13.44
CA CYS A 5 -1.96 17.24 -13.49
C CYS A 5 -0.78 17.86 -12.75
N PRO A 6 -0.09 18.86 -13.32
CA PRO A 6 1.06 19.48 -12.67
C PRO A 6 0.73 20.18 -11.35
N ASP A 7 -0.55 20.41 -11.09
CA ASP A 7 -0.99 21.08 -9.87
C ASP A 7 -1.21 20.13 -8.68
N TRP A 8 -1.01 18.83 -8.87
CA TRP A 8 -1.14 17.87 -7.78
C TRP A 8 -0.03 18.09 -6.75
N CYS A 9 -0.40 18.13 -5.48
CA CYS A 9 0.55 18.36 -4.41
C CYS A 9 0.21 17.57 -3.15
N TRP A 10 1.25 17.22 -2.40
CA TRP A 10 1.11 16.62 -1.09
C TRP A 10 0.90 17.68 -0.04
N GLN A 11 -0.03 17.42 0.87
CA GLN A 11 -0.33 18.32 1.97
C GLN A 11 -0.74 17.53 3.21
N TYR A 12 -0.20 17.92 4.36
CA TYR A 12 -0.68 17.36 5.62
C TYR A 12 -1.90 18.15 6.08
N CYS A 13 -2.98 17.42 6.40
CA CYS A 13 -4.21 18.01 6.90
C CYS A 13 -4.26 17.90 8.44
N ASP A 14 -4.11 19.01 9.15
CA ASP A 14 -4.11 19.03 10.60
C ASP A 14 -5.46 18.62 11.19
N GLU A 15 -6.56 19.01 10.55
CA GLU A 15 -7.91 18.70 11.05
C GLU A 15 -8.21 17.21 11.08
N GLN A 16 -7.74 16.48 10.06
CA GLN A 16 -7.98 15.05 9.93
C GLN A 16 -6.82 14.20 10.42
N ASP A 17 -5.68 14.84 10.74
CA ASP A 17 -4.42 14.16 11.08
C ASP A 17 -4.05 13.11 10.02
N ARG A 18 -4.04 13.54 8.76
CA ARG A 18 -3.71 12.67 7.62
C ARG A 18 -2.92 13.40 6.56
N LEU A 19 -2.01 12.66 5.93
CA LEU A 19 -1.36 13.09 4.69
C LEU A 19 -2.36 12.93 3.54
N VAL A 20 -2.49 13.95 2.71
CA VAL A 20 -3.40 13.94 1.56
C VAL A 20 -2.65 14.30 0.28
N LEU A 21 -3.11 13.76 -0.84
CA LEU A 21 -2.71 14.21 -2.17
C LEU A 21 -3.83 15.08 -2.73
N GLN A 22 -3.55 16.37 -2.87
CA GLN A 22 -4.49 17.34 -3.37
C GLN A 22 -4.50 17.30 -4.90
N LEU A 23 -5.64 17.02 -5.50
CA LEU A 23 -5.79 16.92 -6.96
C LEU A 23 -6.35 18.22 -7.55
N SER A 24 -7.28 18.86 -6.81
CA SER A 24 -7.91 20.13 -7.16
C SER A 24 -8.43 20.80 -5.91
N ASN A 25 -9.01 21.97 -6.02
CA ASN A 25 -9.57 22.68 -4.86
C ASN A 25 -10.66 21.90 -4.14
N SER A 26 -11.33 20.96 -4.83
CA SER A 26 -12.45 20.20 -4.28
C SER A 26 -12.20 18.71 -4.17
N HIS A 27 -11.08 18.20 -4.71
CA HIS A 27 -10.79 16.77 -4.75
C HIS A 27 -9.41 16.48 -4.16
N HIS A 28 -9.37 15.53 -3.21
CA HIS A 28 -8.13 15.06 -2.62
C HIS A 28 -8.23 13.58 -2.30
N ILE A 29 -7.07 12.92 -2.24
CA ILE A 29 -6.94 11.53 -1.80
C ILE A 29 -6.38 11.54 -0.40
N GLN A 30 -7.11 11.00 0.56
CA GLN A 30 -6.67 10.88 1.94
C GLN A 30 -5.91 9.56 2.11
N THR A 31 -4.68 9.64 2.62
CA THR A 31 -3.90 8.45 2.94
C THR A 31 -4.20 7.97 4.37
N ALA A 32 -3.73 6.79 4.72
CA ALA A 32 -3.88 6.23 6.06
C ALA A 32 -2.84 6.75 7.07
N PHE A 33 -1.94 7.65 6.65
CA PHE A 33 -0.79 8.05 7.46
C PHE A 33 -1.05 9.31 8.26
N SER A 34 -0.84 9.21 9.58
CA SER A 34 -0.94 10.32 10.53
C SER A 34 0.44 10.95 10.78
N ALA A 35 0.46 12.08 11.49
CA ALA A 35 1.68 12.81 11.80
C ALA A 35 2.78 11.95 12.44
N LYS A 36 2.40 11.05 13.33
CA LYS A 36 3.35 10.19 14.05
C LYS A 36 4.07 9.20 13.15
N GLU A 37 3.50 8.89 11.99
CA GLU A 37 4.06 7.94 11.04
C GLU A 37 4.94 8.63 9.98
N LEU A 38 4.82 9.95 9.84
CA LEU A 38 5.52 10.72 8.82
C LEU A 38 6.89 11.17 9.28
N THR A 39 7.87 11.16 8.35
CA THR A 39 9.20 11.75 8.57
C THR A 39 9.13 13.27 8.54
N THR A 40 8.28 13.81 7.65
CA THR A 40 8.03 15.24 7.49
C THR A 40 6.56 15.47 7.20
N LYS A 41 6.05 16.65 7.55
CA LYS A 41 4.70 17.08 7.21
C LYS A 41 4.78 18.03 6.02
N PRO A 42 4.46 17.59 4.80
CA PRO A 42 4.54 18.49 3.65
C PRO A 42 3.48 19.58 3.71
N GLU A 43 3.87 20.80 3.31
CA GLU A 43 2.98 21.94 3.13
C GLU A 43 2.96 22.27 1.64
N GLN A 44 1.94 21.84 0.92
CA GLN A 44 1.81 22.09 -0.52
C GLN A 44 3.07 21.70 -1.33
N GLN A 45 3.58 20.52 -1.08
CA GLN A 45 4.73 20.00 -1.80
C GLN A 45 4.27 19.39 -3.13
N SER A 46 4.72 19.97 -4.24
CA SER A 46 4.38 19.47 -5.57
C SER A 46 4.87 18.04 -5.78
N LEU A 47 4.10 17.29 -6.55
CA LEU A 47 4.48 15.95 -6.96
C LEU A 47 5.74 16.02 -7.81
N CYS A 48 6.83 15.41 -7.38
CA CYS A 48 8.06 15.37 -8.16
C CYS A 48 7.96 14.33 -9.27
N MET A 49 8.91 14.39 -10.21
CA MET A 49 8.92 13.51 -11.39
C MET A 49 9.00 12.03 -11.01
N GLU A 50 9.82 11.71 -10.01
CA GLU A 50 9.97 10.34 -9.51
C GLU A 50 8.68 9.82 -8.89
N GLN A 51 8.01 10.65 -8.09
CA GLN A 51 6.73 10.32 -7.49
C GLN A 51 5.64 10.15 -8.55
N ALA A 52 5.64 11.01 -9.57
CA ALA A 52 4.70 10.91 -10.68
C ALA A 52 4.88 9.58 -11.44
N GLN A 53 6.11 9.18 -11.70
CA GLN A 53 6.42 7.93 -12.37
C GLN A 53 5.98 6.73 -11.52
N LEU A 54 6.31 6.74 -10.22
CA LEU A 54 5.88 5.68 -9.30
C LEU A 54 4.37 5.57 -9.23
N LEU A 55 3.67 6.71 -9.21
CA LEU A 55 2.21 6.74 -9.17
C LEU A 55 1.62 6.03 -10.38
N MET A 56 2.15 6.31 -11.56
CA MET A 56 1.74 5.64 -12.79
C MET A 56 2.06 4.16 -12.78
N ASP A 57 3.26 3.80 -12.36
CA ASP A 57 3.72 2.41 -12.33
C ASP A 57 2.87 1.55 -11.38
N PHE A 58 2.56 2.07 -10.19
CA PHE A 58 1.66 1.39 -9.25
C PHE A 58 0.25 1.26 -9.80
N ALA A 59 -0.28 2.32 -10.39
CA ALA A 59 -1.63 2.27 -10.98
C ALA A 59 -1.71 1.24 -12.10
N GLU A 60 -0.69 1.16 -12.96
CA GLU A 60 -0.60 0.16 -14.03
C GLU A 60 -0.53 -1.26 -13.49
N ALA A 61 0.30 -1.47 -12.46
CA ALA A 61 0.45 -2.79 -11.83
C ALA A 61 -0.84 -3.28 -11.18
N LEU A 62 -1.71 -2.38 -10.75
CA LEU A 62 -2.97 -2.69 -10.09
C LEU A 62 -4.14 -2.79 -11.04
N GLU A 63 -3.96 -2.46 -12.32
CA GLU A 63 -5.01 -2.63 -13.33
C GLU A 63 -5.44 -4.10 -13.43
N GLY A 64 -6.76 -4.33 -13.43
CA GLY A 64 -7.31 -5.68 -13.47
C GLY A 64 -7.29 -6.43 -12.14
N VAL A 65 -6.63 -5.88 -11.12
CA VAL A 65 -6.59 -6.47 -9.77
C VAL A 65 -7.54 -5.74 -8.84
N LEU A 66 -7.61 -4.41 -8.97
CA LEU A 66 -8.50 -3.56 -8.20
C LEU A 66 -9.51 -2.88 -9.13
N PRO A 67 -10.68 -2.46 -8.61
CA PRO A 67 -11.60 -1.61 -9.36
C PRO A 67 -10.91 -0.33 -9.80
N ASP A 68 -11.26 0.16 -10.99
CA ASP A 68 -10.67 1.39 -11.55
C ASP A 68 -10.80 2.59 -10.62
N SER A 69 -11.88 2.65 -9.83
CA SER A 69 -12.11 3.72 -8.85
C SER A 69 -11.08 3.75 -7.73
N ASP A 70 -10.41 2.62 -7.46
CA ASP A 70 -9.46 2.48 -6.34
C ASP A 70 -8.00 2.60 -6.77
N LEU A 71 -7.72 2.52 -8.07
CA LEU A 71 -6.33 2.49 -8.58
C LEU A 71 -5.52 3.70 -8.13
N LEU A 72 -6.04 4.90 -8.31
CA LEU A 72 -5.33 6.11 -7.96
C LEU A 72 -5.14 6.24 -6.44
N THR A 73 -6.17 5.89 -5.68
CA THR A 73 -6.11 5.95 -4.21
C THR A 73 -5.01 5.02 -3.67
N VAL A 74 -4.97 3.78 -4.14
CA VAL A 74 -3.96 2.80 -3.68
C VAL A 74 -2.57 3.18 -4.19
N ALA A 75 -2.45 3.64 -5.43
CA ALA A 75 -1.17 4.10 -5.97
C ALA A 75 -0.63 5.30 -5.17
N ALA A 76 -1.49 6.27 -4.84
CA ALA A 76 -1.11 7.41 -4.01
C ALA A 76 -0.67 6.97 -2.61
N GLN A 77 -1.36 5.99 -2.03
CA GLN A 77 -1.01 5.41 -0.75
C GLN A 77 0.40 4.79 -0.77
N ALA A 78 0.71 4.05 -1.84
CA ALA A 78 2.03 3.42 -2.00
C ALA A 78 3.14 4.46 -2.18
N VAL A 79 2.91 5.49 -2.99
CA VAL A 79 3.89 6.58 -3.18
C VAL A 79 4.11 7.34 -1.88
N ALA A 80 3.04 7.63 -1.13
CA ALA A 80 3.14 8.28 0.18
C ALA A 80 3.97 7.45 1.16
N ALA A 81 3.75 6.12 1.18
CA ALA A 81 4.50 5.21 2.03
C ALA A 81 6.00 5.28 1.75
N LEU A 82 6.38 5.33 0.49
CA LEU A 82 7.79 5.39 0.07
C LEU A 82 8.42 6.77 0.30
N SER A 83 7.63 7.85 0.20
CA SER A 83 8.16 9.22 0.18
C SER A 83 8.17 9.88 1.56
N PHE A 84 7.20 9.59 2.42
CA PHE A 84 6.97 10.38 3.63
C PHE A 84 6.89 9.55 4.91
N VAL A 85 6.73 8.24 4.83
CA VAL A 85 6.48 7.41 6.00
C VAL A 85 7.78 6.87 6.57
N LYS A 86 7.90 6.90 7.91
CA LYS A 86 9.02 6.29 8.60
C LYS A 86 9.05 4.79 8.34
N ALA A 87 10.26 4.23 8.25
CA ALA A 87 10.43 2.79 8.11
C ALA A 87 9.69 2.07 9.25
N PRO A 88 8.77 1.14 8.95
CA PRO A 88 8.02 0.47 10.00
C PRO A 88 8.91 -0.50 10.77
N VAL A 89 8.53 -0.77 12.03
CA VAL A 89 9.17 -1.81 12.84
C VAL A 89 8.75 -3.17 12.30
N GLN A 90 9.70 -4.09 12.23
CA GLN A 90 9.44 -5.46 11.79
C GLN A 90 8.46 -6.16 12.75
N LYS A 91 7.38 -6.74 12.20
CA LYS A 91 6.31 -7.38 12.97
C LYS A 91 5.99 -8.79 12.50
N SER A 92 6.97 -9.51 11.97
CA SER A 92 6.76 -10.87 11.40
C SER A 92 6.08 -11.81 12.37
N HIS A 93 6.35 -11.68 13.68
CA HIS A 93 5.77 -12.53 14.73
C HIS A 93 4.24 -12.39 14.88
N LEU A 94 3.65 -11.36 14.30
CA LEU A 94 2.21 -11.12 14.34
C LEU A 94 1.47 -11.73 13.14
N PHE A 95 2.22 -12.41 12.26
CA PHE A 95 1.69 -13.04 11.05
C PHE A 95 2.11 -14.50 10.99
N ASN A 96 1.28 -15.34 10.40
CA ASN A 96 1.56 -16.75 10.23
C ASN A 96 2.66 -16.98 9.19
N PHE A 97 3.44 -18.04 9.38
CA PHE A 97 4.38 -18.51 8.37
C PHE A 97 3.65 -19.02 7.15
N SER A 98 4.23 -18.80 5.98
CA SER A 98 3.81 -19.44 4.75
C SER A 98 4.83 -20.51 4.37
N SER A 99 4.35 -21.72 4.11
CA SER A 99 5.18 -22.83 3.59
C SER A 99 5.32 -22.77 2.06
N ILE A 100 4.57 -21.85 1.41
CA ILE A 100 4.57 -21.69 -0.03
C ILE A 100 5.44 -20.50 -0.38
N GLU A 101 6.43 -20.73 -1.26
CA GLU A 101 7.27 -19.66 -1.75
C GLU A 101 6.44 -18.69 -2.60
N THR A 102 6.59 -17.40 -2.32
CA THR A 102 5.80 -16.33 -2.95
C THR A 102 6.74 -15.38 -3.67
N ARG A 103 6.31 -14.90 -4.82
CA ARG A 103 7.05 -13.85 -5.53
C ARG A 103 7.13 -12.59 -4.68
N THR A 104 8.33 -12.02 -4.61
CA THR A 104 8.61 -10.81 -3.83
C THR A 104 9.01 -9.64 -4.71
N ASP A 105 8.56 -9.64 -5.97
CA ASP A 105 8.79 -8.52 -6.88
C ASP A 105 8.04 -7.27 -6.39
N LEU A 106 8.67 -6.12 -6.52
CA LEU A 106 8.01 -4.86 -6.21
C LEU A 106 6.77 -4.68 -7.08
N MET A 107 5.75 -4.04 -6.52
CA MET A 107 4.45 -3.81 -7.15
C MET A 107 3.60 -5.07 -7.35
N SER A 108 4.05 -6.22 -6.86
CA SER A 108 3.24 -7.44 -6.87
C SER A 108 2.29 -7.48 -5.68
N ILE A 109 1.26 -8.31 -5.80
CA ILE A 109 0.27 -8.51 -4.75
C ILE A 109 0.45 -9.88 -4.13
N ALA A 110 0.41 -9.92 -2.81
CA ALA A 110 0.47 -11.14 -2.01
C ALA A 110 -0.61 -11.09 -0.93
N LYS A 111 -0.62 -12.08 -0.04
CA LYS A 111 -1.49 -12.10 1.13
C LYS A 111 -0.66 -12.23 2.40
N LEU A 112 -1.18 -11.68 3.48
CA LEU A 112 -0.71 -11.92 4.83
C LEU A 112 -1.83 -12.55 5.65
N GLU A 113 -1.46 -13.41 6.58
CA GLU A 113 -2.40 -14.09 7.47
C GLU A 113 -2.05 -13.83 8.93
N GLY A 114 -3.00 -13.27 9.67
CA GLY A 114 -3.01 -13.21 11.12
C GLY A 114 -4.18 -14.04 11.61
N LEU A 115 -5.06 -13.44 12.42
CA LEU A 115 -6.36 -14.03 12.73
C LEU A 115 -7.32 -13.93 11.54
N SER A 116 -7.10 -12.96 10.66
CA SER A 116 -7.76 -12.87 9.36
C SER A 116 -6.72 -12.74 8.25
N ARG A 117 -7.15 -12.72 7.00
CA ARG A 117 -6.28 -12.59 5.83
C ARG A 117 -6.53 -11.26 5.13
N ALA A 118 -5.47 -10.71 4.54
CA ALA A 118 -5.59 -9.50 3.73
C ALA A 118 -4.62 -9.55 2.55
N LYS A 119 -5.06 -8.98 1.44
CA LYS A 119 -4.17 -8.72 0.30
C LYS A 119 -3.27 -7.54 0.63
N VAL A 120 -2.03 -7.60 0.17
CA VAL A 120 -1.03 -6.56 0.36
C VAL A 120 -0.32 -6.25 -0.95
N LEU A 121 0.10 -5.02 -1.10
CA LEU A 121 0.91 -4.56 -2.22
C LEU A 121 2.35 -4.39 -1.75
N LEU A 122 3.30 -5.04 -2.41
CA LEU A 122 4.71 -4.94 -2.09
C LEU A 122 5.27 -3.61 -2.63
N VAL A 123 5.78 -2.77 -1.75
CA VAL A 123 6.25 -1.43 -2.12
C VAL A 123 7.76 -1.25 -1.99
N ALA A 124 8.40 -2.03 -1.11
CA ALA A 124 9.86 -1.97 -0.92
C ALA A 124 10.39 -3.32 -0.46
N LYS A 125 11.66 -3.57 -0.72
CA LYS A 125 12.32 -4.82 -0.35
C LYS A 125 13.71 -4.52 0.22
N ALA A 126 13.98 -5.13 1.37
CA ALA A 126 15.31 -5.11 2.01
C ALA A 126 15.53 -6.49 2.61
N ASP A 127 16.03 -7.44 1.78
CA ASP A 127 16.18 -8.86 2.13
C ASP A 127 16.69 -9.05 3.56
N PRO A 128 16.08 -9.92 4.37
CA PRO A 128 14.92 -10.79 4.06
C PRO A 128 13.55 -10.11 4.32
N MET A 129 13.52 -8.80 4.49
CA MET A 129 12.33 -8.03 4.84
C MET A 129 11.66 -7.46 3.60
N VAL A 130 10.34 -7.33 3.66
CA VAL A 130 9.53 -6.62 2.66
C VAL A 130 8.60 -5.63 3.35
N ASP A 131 8.39 -4.49 2.71
CA ASP A 131 7.42 -3.50 3.14
C ASP A 131 6.18 -3.59 2.26
N CYS A 132 5.03 -3.71 2.90
CA CYS A 132 3.76 -3.91 2.22
C CYS A 132 2.73 -2.90 2.69
N VAL A 133 1.89 -2.45 1.75
CA VAL A 133 0.70 -1.65 2.04
C VAL A 133 -0.51 -2.59 2.06
N LEU A 134 -1.29 -2.55 3.15
CA LEU A 134 -2.50 -3.34 3.26
C LEU A 134 -3.55 -2.82 2.28
N LEU A 135 -4.12 -3.73 1.49
CA LEU A 135 -5.22 -3.41 0.56
C LEU A 135 -6.59 -3.62 1.23
N GLU A 136 -6.62 -4.37 2.31
CA GLU A 136 -7.82 -4.73 3.07
C GLU A 136 -7.50 -4.62 4.56
N PRO A 137 -8.50 -4.33 5.42
CA PRO A 137 -8.27 -4.41 6.87
C PRO A 137 -8.02 -5.86 7.30
N MET A 138 -7.25 -6.03 8.37
CA MET A 138 -6.98 -7.36 8.90
C MET A 138 -6.79 -7.34 10.42
N GLU A 139 -6.93 -8.52 11.02
CA GLU A 139 -6.67 -8.74 12.44
C GLU A 139 -5.38 -9.55 12.61
N LEU A 140 -4.47 -9.01 13.41
CA LEU A 140 -3.18 -9.64 13.70
C LEU A 140 -3.33 -10.78 14.72
N LEU A 141 -2.30 -11.63 14.84
CA LEU A 141 -2.31 -12.76 15.77
C LEU A 141 -2.53 -12.35 17.24
N ASN A 142 -2.17 -11.11 17.59
CA ASN A 142 -2.42 -10.56 18.94
C ASN A 142 -3.81 -9.93 19.09
N GLY A 143 -4.68 -10.02 18.09
CA GLY A 143 -6.02 -9.45 18.11
C GLY A 143 -6.11 -7.97 17.71
N LYS A 144 -4.98 -7.31 17.45
CA LYS A 144 -4.99 -5.92 17.03
C LYS A 144 -5.50 -5.80 15.60
N GLN A 145 -6.35 -4.79 15.36
CA GLN A 145 -6.87 -4.48 14.04
C GLN A 145 -5.95 -3.53 13.28
N LEU A 146 -5.71 -3.80 12.02
CA LEU A 146 -5.03 -2.90 11.09
C LEU A 146 -6.01 -2.46 10.02
N SER A 147 -5.95 -1.19 9.66
CA SER A 147 -6.77 -0.61 8.59
C SER A 147 -6.13 -0.80 7.23
N ALA A 148 -6.95 -0.81 6.19
CA ALA A 148 -6.45 -0.72 4.81
C ALA A 148 -5.59 0.53 4.64
N GLY A 149 -4.53 0.42 3.85
CA GLY A 149 -3.59 1.51 3.58
C GLY A 149 -2.40 1.58 4.52
N GLN A 150 -2.41 0.87 5.63
CA GLN A 150 -1.29 0.88 6.57
C GLN A 150 -0.08 0.13 6.02
N LEU A 151 1.13 0.63 6.36
CA LEU A 151 2.40 0.04 5.95
C LEU A 151 2.88 -0.93 7.02
N VAL A 152 3.26 -2.14 6.61
CA VAL A 152 3.82 -3.16 7.50
C VAL A 152 5.12 -3.71 6.95
N ARG A 153 6.05 -4.07 7.83
CA ARG A 153 7.32 -4.73 7.47
C ARG A 153 7.33 -6.14 8.04
N VAL A 154 7.53 -7.11 7.16
CA VAL A 154 7.56 -8.53 7.53
C VAL A 154 8.68 -9.25 6.79
N GLN A 155 9.08 -10.42 7.30
CA GLN A 155 9.97 -11.32 6.57
C GLN A 155 9.22 -11.94 5.39
N GLN A 156 9.94 -12.23 4.32
CA GLN A 156 9.38 -12.81 3.09
C GLN A 156 8.60 -14.10 3.34
N ASN A 157 9.00 -14.87 4.33
CA ASN A 157 8.35 -16.15 4.66
C ASN A 157 6.97 -16.00 5.31
N ARG A 158 6.47 -14.79 5.47
CA ARG A 158 5.09 -14.52 5.91
C ARG A 158 4.15 -14.28 4.72
N LEU A 159 4.69 -14.03 3.54
CA LEU A 159 3.89 -13.77 2.35
C LEU A 159 3.30 -15.05 1.80
N MET A 160 2.04 -14.99 1.40
CA MET A 160 1.31 -16.06 0.74
C MET A 160 0.95 -15.64 -0.67
N PRO A 161 0.97 -16.55 -1.66
CA PRO A 161 0.54 -16.20 -3.01
C PRO A 161 -0.96 -15.92 -3.04
N VAL A 162 -1.35 -14.97 -3.89
CA VAL A 162 -2.76 -14.74 -4.19
C VAL A 162 -3.20 -15.84 -5.14
N GLN A 163 -4.14 -16.68 -4.69
CA GLN A 163 -4.69 -17.73 -5.53
C GLN A 163 -5.88 -17.16 -6.31
N PHE A 164 -5.68 -17.04 -7.62
CA PHE A 164 -6.80 -16.82 -8.52
C PHE A 164 -7.31 -18.22 -8.92
N ALA A 165 -8.59 -18.50 -8.67
CA ALA A 165 -9.19 -19.73 -9.13
C ALA A 165 -9.07 -19.78 -10.66
N PRO A 166 -8.43 -20.81 -11.24
CA PRO A 166 -8.37 -20.92 -12.70
C PRO A 166 -9.78 -20.98 -13.28
N LEU A 167 -10.01 -20.35 -14.43
CA LEU A 167 -11.32 -20.34 -15.09
C LEU A 167 -11.90 -21.73 -15.29
N TYR A 168 -11.06 -22.72 -15.57
CA TYR A 168 -11.52 -24.11 -15.74
C TYR A 168 -11.92 -24.79 -14.43
N ALA A 169 -11.51 -24.29 -13.27
CA ALA A 169 -11.95 -24.80 -11.99
C ALA A 169 -13.40 -24.42 -11.67
N LEU A 170 -13.94 -23.40 -12.35
CA LEU A 170 -15.30 -22.94 -12.20
C LEU A 170 -16.29 -23.75 -13.03
N THR A 171 -15.81 -24.57 -13.96
CA THR A 171 -16.64 -25.39 -14.86
C THR A 171 -16.68 -26.87 -14.45
N ALA A 172 -16.00 -27.23 -13.40
CA ALA A 172 -15.95 -28.60 -12.90
C ALA A 172 -17.15 -28.95 -12.01
#